data_490cdb84516fe51cc4bdee50bdd66b6a
#
_entry.id   490cdb84516fe51cc4bdee50bdd66b6a
#
_cell.length_a   1.000
_cell.length_b   1.000
_cell.length_c   1.000
_cell.angle_alpha   90.00
_cell.angle_beta   90.00
_cell.angle_gamma   90.00
#
_symmetry.space_group_name_H-M   'P 1'
#
loop_
_entity.id
_entity.type
_entity.pdbx_description
1 polymer ?
#
loop_
_entity_poly.entity_id
_entity_poly.type
_entity_poly.pdbx_seq_one_letter_code
_entity_poly.pdbx_strand_id
1 'polypeptide(L)'
;MRSIIRMLCICLALCLAMPALGEEAQQSAAPIVRVWLRRLGLTDRADLTLDGVYTAQLPSGVEMSFPKGSQVTVLVRSGELYLFYEGMSLHAGTALQLIRNASESTESEGIRFVEGGNFYPGDLTLTLTDQGLLRPVCTLSVEDYLLGVVPYEMSNSFPLEALKAQAVCARTYALSHVRGDPYYDLEDTTNDQVFRGVNLTYGNAIQAVRDTAGVVGTYKGELASCYYSASNGGQTELVENVWSGRGDWSYYQMTDDPYDLENPESVVRRATLKKSGEDLPEAFLTLLAQQLAEQMTAKGFDPTFRGLRVDGISAMELHTPKYDAPSRMWSKLDITFTWSGRTVTYPPAATATPEALPLADAGDQEISLFAQGQATATPAPSAGASAQPTQTPTPTATPAPVYGEWESMGETTLTLDVFPQLVRALEISISGSDNEMLTLTETDSAFRLEARRFGHGVGMSQRGAQWMPAMYSKTY
;
A
#
# COMPACT_ATOMS: atom_id res chain seq x y z
N MET A 1 72.59 22.63 -40.16
CA MET A 1 71.47 21.73 -40.39
C MET A 1 71.34 20.65 -39.34
N ARG A 2 72.34 19.94 -38.88
CA ARG A 2 72.21 18.88 -37.86
C ARG A 2 71.75 19.39 -36.45
N SER A 3 72.11 20.60 -36.04
CA SER A 3 71.70 21.18 -34.74
C SER A 3 70.24 21.66 -34.75
N ILE A 4 69.70 22.13 -35.86
CA ILE A 4 68.35 22.62 -35.97
C ILE A 4 67.37 21.42 -35.96
N ILE A 5 67.73 20.28 -36.55
CA ILE A 5 66.93 19.06 -36.55
C ILE A 5 66.85 18.44 -35.13
N ARG A 6 67.95 18.51 -34.37
CA ARG A 6 67.93 18.04 -32.93
C ARG A 6 67.07 18.91 -32.04
N MET A 7 67.03 20.22 -32.25
CA MET A 7 66.19 21.13 -31.49
C MET A 7 64.71 21.00 -31.84
N LEU A 8 64.38 20.74 -33.12
CA LEU A 8 62.99 20.45 -33.55
C LEU A 8 62.48 19.11 -32.98
N CYS A 9 63.31 18.06 -32.93
CA CYS A 9 62.94 16.78 -32.33
C CYS A 9 62.77 16.85 -30.80
N ILE A 10 63.47 17.70 -30.09
CA ILE A 10 63.31 17.90 -28.63
C ILE A 10 62.03 18.68 -28.37
N CYS A 11 61.68 19.69 -29.18
CA CYS A 11 60.43 20.40 -29.03
C CYS A 11 59.21 19.52 -29.38
N LEU A 12 59.33 18.61 -30.39
CA LEU A 12 58.28 17.67 -30.69
C LEU A 12 58.11 16.58 -29.64
N ALA A 13 59.19 16.13 -28.99
CA ALA A 13 59.13 15.17 -27.88
C ALA A 13 58.57 15.79 -26.57
N LEU A 14 58.79 17.11 -26.32
CA LEU A 14 58.18 17.81 -25.21
C LEU A 14 56.67 18.08 -25.40
N CYS A 15 56.20 18.22 -26.66
CA CYS A 15 54.75 18.35 -26.94
C CYS A 15 53.96 17.03 -26.82
N LEU A 16 54.67 15.88 -26.86
CA LEU A 16 54.05 14.56 -26.68
C LEU A 16 54.04 14.06 -25.23
N ALA A 17 54.66 14.79 -24.29
CA ALA A 17 54.71 14.45 -22.87
C ALA A 17 53.92 15.44 -21.97
N MET A 18 52.91 16.13 -22.53
CA MET A 18 51.86 16.67 -21.68
C MET A 18 51.03 15.47 -21.18
N PRO A 19 51.01 15.20 -19.85
CA PRO A 19 49.97 14.35 -19.35
C PRO A 19 48.68 14.99 -19.83
N ALA A 20 47.81 14.21 -20.47
CA ALA A 20 46.42 14.60 -20.61
C ALA A 20 46.01 15.01 -19.19
N LEU A 21 45.82 16.30 -18.97
CA LEU A 21 45.04 16.79 -17.85
C LEU A 21 43.73 16.09 -18.05
N GLY A 22 43.53 15.02 -17.25
CA GLY A 22 42.24 14.38 -17.17
C GLY A 22 41.25 15.52 -16.96
N GLU A 23 40.26 15.66 -17.82
CA GLU A 23 39.08 16.36 -17.45
C GLU A 23 38.69 15.73 -16.10
N GLU A 24 39.01 16.43 -15.00
CA GLU A 24 38.28 16.22 -13.77
C GLU A 24 36.85 16.39 -14.20
N ALA A 25 36.15 15.25 -14.38
CA ALA A 25 34.73 15.23 -14.60
C ALA A 25 34.17 16.04 -13.43
N GLN A 26 33.79 17.27 -13.73
CA GLN A 26 33.15 18.17 -12.79
C GLN A 26 31.97 17.37 -12.27
N GLN A 27 32.10 16.82 -11.07
CA GLN A 27 31.12 15.97 -10.46
C GLN A 27 29.86 16.83 -10.32
N SER A 28 28.99 16.74 -11.29
CA SER A 28 27.74 17.46 -11.31
C SER A 28 27.04 17.17 -9.99
N ALA A 29 26.66 18.24 -9.28
CA ALA A 29 25.92 18.09 -8.04
C ALA A 29 24.72 17.15 -8.29
N ALA A 30 24.49 16.20 -7.37
CA ALA A 30 23.38 15.27 -7.50
C ALA A 30 22.06 16.03 -7.65
N PRO A 31 21.15 15.58 -8.53
CA PRO A 31 19.85 16.22 -8.67
C PRO A 31 19.11 16.33 -7.34
N ILE A 32 18.37 17.42 -7.17
CA ILE A 32 17.58 17.71 -5.98
C ILE A 32 16.15 17.29 -6.18
N VAL A 33 15.52 16.73 -5.13
CA VAL A 33 14.10 16.39 -5.08
C VAL A 33 13.46 17.05 -3.86
N ARG A 34 12.18 17.42 -4.00
CA ARG A 34 11.36 18.00 -2.92
C ARG A 34 10.30 16.96 -2.53
N VAL A 35 10.37 16.47 -1.29
CA VAL A 35 9.54 15.36 -0.81
C VAL A 35 8.57 15.86 0.25
N TRP A 36 7.27 15.76 -0.01
CA TRP A 36 6.25 16.02 0.99
C TRP A 36 6.19 14.87 1.98
N LEU A 37 6.52 15.14 3.25
CA LEU A 37 6.51 14.16 4.35
C LEU A 37 5.08 13.99 4.89
N ARG A 38 4.18 13.54 4.03
CA ARG A 38 2.74 13.40 4.29
C ARG A 38 2.43 12.39 5.38
N ARG A 39 3.25 11.34 5.49
CA ARG A 39 3.12 10.27 6.51
C ARG A 39 3.26 10.76 7.94
N LEU A 40 3.90 11.91 8.15
CA LEU A 40 4.01 12.51 9.49
C LEU A 40 2.65 12.95 10.03
N GLY A 41 1.64 13.18 9.16
CA GLY A 41 0.28 13.51 9.57
C GLY A 41 0.20 14.79 10.43
N LEU A 42 1.09 15.75 10.20
CA LEU A 42 1.13 16.98 11.00
C LEU A 42 -0.14 17.79 10.78
N THR A 43 -0.69 18.31 11.88
CA THR A 43 -1.87 19.17 11.85
C THR A 43 -1.49 20.65 12.02
N ASP A 44 -1.40 21.12 13.23
CA ASP A 44 -1.14 22.52 13.60
C ASP A 44 0.16 22.70 14.40
N ARG A 45 0.88 21.59 14.64
CA ARG A 45 2.11 21.55 15.43
C ARG A 45 3.16 20.64 14.83
N ALA A 46 4.42 21.08 14.82
CA ALA A 46 5.60 20.28 14.56
C ALA A 46 6.67 20.55 15.64
N ASP A 47 7.09 19.49 16.33
CA ASP A 47 8.24 19.53 17.23
C ASP A 47 9.45 18.94 16.50
N LEU A 48 10.55 19.68 16.45
CA LEU A 48 11.70 19.37 15.64
C LEU A 48 12.96 19.34 16.52
N THR A 49 13.83 18.37 16.28
CA THR A 49 15.22 18.38 16.72
C THR A 49 16.12 18.57 15.51
N LEU A 50 16.97 19.60 15.55
CA LEU A 50 17.90 19.93 14.47
C LEU A 50 19.24 19.26 14.74
N ASP A 51 19.49 18.10 14.12
CA ASP A 51 20.76 17.36 14.26
C ASP A 51 21.88 17.92 13.37
N GLY A 52 21.80 19.17 12.99
CA GLY A 52 22.77 19.95 12.22
C GLY A 52 22.62 21.43 12.54
N VAL A 53 23.47 22.25 11.95
CA VAL A 53 23.30 23.70 12.01
C VAL A 53 22.32 24.14 10.94
N TYR A 54 21.27 24.84 11.35
CA TYR A 54 20.22 25.32 10.46
C TYR A 54 20.04 26.84 10.58
N THR A 55 19.61 27.47 9.49
CA THR A 55 19.23 28.88 9.48
C THR A 55 17.79 29.01 9.02
N ALA A 56 16.97 29.71 9.80
CA ALA A 56 15.62 30.13 9.40
C ALA A 56 15.69 31.55 8.80
N GLN A 57 15.04 31.73 7.65
CA GLN A 57 14.77 33.05 7.06
C GLN A 57 13.33 33.47 7.43
N LEU A 58 13.20 34.61 8.09
CA LEU A 58 11.90 35.12 8.53
C LEU A 58 11.41 36.23 7.60
N PRO A 59 10.07 36.45 7.49
CA PRO A 59 9.49 37.49 6.64
C PRO A 59 10.00 38.91 6.98
N SER A 60 10.46 39.11 8.22
CA SER A 60 11.08 40.37 8.66
C SER A 60 12.43 40.67 8.03
N GLY A 61 12.98 39.72 7.24
CA GLY A 61 14.36 39.78 6.72
C GLY A 61 15.44 39.40 7.75
N VAL A 62 15.01 38.96 8.94
CA VAL A 62 15.95 38.45 9.97
C VAL A 62 16.26 36.99 9.67
N GLU A 63 17.54 36.66 9.70
CA GLU A 63 18.05 35.30 9.69
C GLU A 63 18.37 34.87 11.11
N MET A 64 17.95 33.67 11.47
CA MET A 64 18.24 33.09 12.77
C MET A 64 18.88 31.72 12.60
N SER A 65 20.08 31.56 13.14
CA SER A 65 20.82 30.29 13.11
C SER A 65 20.60 29.50 14.39
N PHE A 66 20.42 28.21 14.22
CA PHE A 66 20.21 27.23 15.28
C PHE A 66 21.40 26.29 15.32
N PRO A 67 22.10 26.18 16.48
CA PRO A 67 23.19 25.22 16.64
C PRO A 67 22.63 23.77 16.59
N LYS A 68 23.53 22.84 16.29
CA LYS A 68 23.23 21.41 16.33
C LYS A 68 22.67 21.00 17.69
N GLY A 69 21.56 20.22 17.67
CA GLY A 69 20.84 19.78 18.87
C GLY A 69 19.72 20.72 19.30
N SER A 70 19.51 21.84 18.60
CA SER A 70 18.40 22.76 18.92
C SER A 70 17.06 22.04 18.80
N GLN A 71 16.20 22.28 19.79
CA GLN A 71 14.80 21.87 19.75
C GLN A 71 13.92 23.07 19.44
N VAL A 72 13.15 22.97 18.37
CA VAL A 72 12.26 24.04 17.92
C VAL A 72 10.84 23.49 17.75
N THR A 73 9.85 24.33 18.05
CA THR A 73 8.43 23.99 17.82
C THR A 73 7.85 24.96 16.82
N VAL A 74 7.16 24.46 15.80
CA VAL A 74 6.39 25.27 14.87
C VAL A 74 4.91 25.07 15.13
N LEU A 75 4.17 26.16 15.29
CA LEU A 75 2.73 26.15 15.52
C LEU A 75 2.00 26.97 14.45
N VAL A 76 0.82 26.50 14.08
CA VAL A 76 -0.13 27.26 13.26
C VAL A 76 -1.04 28.08 14.17
N ARG A 77 -1.11 29.39 13.93
CA ARG A 77 -2.03 30.30 14.61
C ARG A 77 -2.66 31.26 13.61
N SER A 78 -3.97 31.26 13.53
CA SER A 78 -4.73 32.12 12.59
C SER A 78 -4.28 32.04 11.13
N GLY A 79 -3.86 30.83 10.67
CA GLY A 79 -3.41 30.60 9.31
C GLY A 79 -1.97 31.04 9.03
N GLU A 80 -1.19 31.33 10.05
CA GLU A 80 0.23 31.70 9.95
C GLU A 80 1.09 30.83 10.85
N LEU A 81 2.38 30.72 10.52
CA LEU A 81 3.37 29.92 11.20
C LEU A 81 4.12 30.74 12.24
N TYR A 82 4.32 30.17 13.42
CA TYR A 82 5.14 30.71 14.49
C TYR A 82 6.17 29.69 14.92
N LEU A 83 7.43 30.11 14.94
CA LEU A 83 8.57 29.31 15.40
C LEU A 83 8.88 29.64 16.86
N PHE A 84 8.97 28.64 17.70
CA PHE A 84 9.31 28.75 19.11
C PHE A 84 10.68 28.13 19.36
N TYR A 85 11.57 28.91 20.00
CA TYR A 85 12.91 28.48 20.37
C TYR A 85 13.37 29.20 21.65
N GLU A 86 13.82 28.46 22.64
CA GLU A 86 14.34 28.99 23.92
C GLU A 86 13.47 30.10 24.55
N GLY A 87 12.15 29.88 24.56
CA GLY A 87 11.18 30.83 25.10
C GLY A 87 10.84 32.02 24.20
N MET A 88 11.49 32.15 23.05
CA MET A 88 11.15 33.16 22.02
C MET A 88 10.04 32.64 21.11
N SER A 89 9.19 33.54 20.63
CA SER A 89 8.18 33.28 19.62
C SER A 89 8.45 34.20 18.43
N LEU A 90 8.71 33.60 17.28
CA LEU A 90 9.06 34.29 16.05
C LEU A 90 7.97 34.09 15.01
N HIS A 91 7.47 35.16 14.43
CA HIS A 91 6.48 35.10 13.37
C HIS A 91 7.17 34.70 12.05
N ALA A 92 6.72 33.59 11.44
CA ALA A 92 7.29 33.04 10.22
C ALA A 92 6.40 33.24 8.97
N GLY A 93 5.20 33.83 9.13
CA GLY A 93 4.28 34.08 8.03
C GLY A 93 3.62 32.80 7.51
N THR A 94 3.43 32.69 6.19
CA THR A 94 2.75 31.53 5.56
C THR A 94 3.71 30.39 5.16
N ALA A 95 5.03 30.64 5.24
CA ALA A 95 6.05 29.65 4.93
C ALA A 95 7.26 29.85 5.85
N LEU A 96 7.84 28.75 6.33
CA LEU A 96 9.07 28.74 7.10
C LEU A 96 10.07 27.81 6.39
N GLN A 97 11.27 28.32 6.11
CA GLN A 97 12.37 27.52 5.61
C GLN A 97 13.44 27.35 6.69
N LEU A 98 13.86 26.12 6.91
CA LEU A 98 15.02 25.75 7.71
C LEU A 98 16.08 25.22 6.74
N ILE A 99 17.08 26.06 6.46
CA ILE A 99 18.15 25.77 5.51
C ILE A 99 19.30 25.13 6.27
N ARG A 100 19.75 23.95 5.82
CA ARG A 100 20.90 23.25 6.40
C ARG A 100 22.19 23.96 6.00
N ASN A 101 22.98 24.34 6.99
CA ASN A 101 24.32 24.84 6.75
C ASN A 101 25.27 23.64 6.59
N ALA A 102 25.88 23.50 5.42
CA ALA A 102 26.81 22.40 5.14
C ALA A 102 27.95 22.37 6.14
N SER A 103 28.22 21.19 6.70
CA SER A 103 29.40 20.89 7.51
C SER A 103 30.29 19.87 6.80
N GLU A 104 31.51 19.67 7.29
CA GLU A 104 32.43 18.67 6.73
C GLU A 104 31.92 17.22 6.85
N SER A 105 30.96 16.97 7.75
CA SER A 105 30.34 15.67 7.97
C SER A 105 28.83 15.78 7.87
N THR A 106 28.28 15.62 6.67
CA THR A 106 26.84 15.72 6.40
C THR A 106 26.06 14.43 6.63
N GLU A 107 26.74 13.29 6.78
CA GLU A 107 26.12 11.95 6.77
C GLU A 107 25.13 11.67 7.92
N SER A 108 25.27 12.39 9.03
CA SER A 108 24.40 12.23 10.21
C SER A 108 23.64 13.49 10.57
N GLU A 109 23.55 14.44 9.65
CA GLU A 109 22.89 15.73 9.88
C GLU A 109 21.54 15.79 9.19
N GLY A 110 20.53 16.25 9.92
CA GLY A 110 19.16 16.34 9.43
C GLY A 110 18.20 16.82 10.50
N ILE A 111 16.93 16.72 10.20
CA ILE A 111 15.84 17.10 11.11
C ILE A 111 15.13 15.85 11.59
N ARG A 112 14.84 15.76 12.90
CA ARG A 112 13.99 14.72 13.48
C ARG A 112 12.67 15.33 13.92
N PHE A 113 11.58 14.62 13.62
CA PHE A 113 10.24 14.95 14.07
C PHE A 113 9.83 14.15 15.32
N VAL A 114 10.59 13.11 15.66
CA VAL A 114 10.38 12.26 16.83
C VAL A 114 11.72 12.00 17.47
N GLU A 115 11.80 12.13 18.78
CA GLU A 115 13.02 11.83 19.54
C GLU A 115 13.43 10.36 19.30
N GLY A 116 14.71 10.14 19.01
CA GLY A 116 15.26 8.82 18.68
C GLY A 116 14.81 8.24 17.33
N GLY A 117 13.97 8.96 16.57
CA GLY A 117 13.53 8.56 15.23
C GLY A 117 14.61 8.75 14.16
N ASN A 118 14.28 8.37 12.93
CA ASN A 118 15.12 8.63 11.77
C ASN A 118 15.25 10.14 11.53
N PHE A 119 16.35 10.56 10.91
CA PHE A 119 16.52 11.94 10.52
C PHE A 119 16.24 12.14 9.03
N TYR A 120 15.81 13.34 8.68
CA TYR A 120 15.55 13.78 7.30
C TYR A 120 16.67 14.74 6.91
N PRO A 121 17.60 14.32 6.05
CA PRO A 121 18.70 15.18 5.60
C PRO A 121 18.19 16.26 4.64
N GLY A 122 18.91 17.37 4.55
CA GLY A 122 18.55 18.47 3.64
C GLY A 122 17.83 19.61 4.32
N ASP A 123 17.17 20.45 3.52
CA ASP A 123 16.40 21.59 3.98
C ASP A 123 14.95 21.19 4.28
N LEU A 124 14.30 21.91 5.17
CA LEU A 124 12.88 21.71 5.46
C LEU A 124 12.11 22.99 5.17
N THR A 125 11.07 22.90 4.34
CA THR A 125 10.08 23.95 4.13
C THR A 125 8.76 23.53 4.75
N LEU A 126 8.22 24.36 5.63
CA LEU A 126 6.88 24.21 6.20
C LEU A 126 5.96 25.23 5.57
N THR A 127 4.87 24.77 5.00
CA THR A 127 3.76 25.58 4.47
C THR A 127 2.43 25.06 4.99
N LEU A 128 1.32 25.64 4.57
CA LEU A 128 -0.02 25.13 4.89
C LEU A 128 -0.65 24.49 3.65
N THR A 129 -1.42 23.43 3.87
CA THR A 129 -2.35 22.89 2.88
C THR A 129 -3.59 23.79 2.76
N ASP A 130 -4.43 23.56 1.76
CA ASP A 130 -5.71 24.26 1.60
C ASP A 130 -6.67 24.06 2.79
N GLN A 131 -6.42 22.99 3.57
CA GLN A 131 -7.15 22.68 4.80
C GLN A 131 -6.56 23.37 6.05
N GLY A 132 -5.48 24.15 5.89
CA GLY A 132 -4.78 24.81 6.98
C GLY A 132 -3.88 23.89 7.83
N LEU A 133 -3.58 22.70 7.33
CA LEU A 133 -2.68 21.75 8.00
C LEU A 133 -1.23 21.99 7.58
N LEU A 134 -0.27 21.67 8.45
CA LEU A 134 1.17 21.74 8.14
C LEU A 134 1.54 20.81 6.99
N ARG A 135 2.27 21.35 6.01
CA ARG A 135 2.88 20.62 4.92
C ARG A 135 4.41 20.69 5.06
N PRO A 136 5.04 19.67 5.64
CA PRO A 136 6.49 19.57 5.68
C PRO A 136 7.03 19.04 4.35
N VAL A 137 7.92 19.79 3.71
CA VAL A 137 8.60 19.39 2.47
C VAL A 137 10.10 19.37 2.72
N CYS A 138 10.71 18.20 2.58
CA CYS A 138 12.15 18.01 2.67
C CYS A 138 12.77 18.19 1.28
N THR A 139 13.77 19.06 1.18
CA THR A 139 14.54 19.33 -0.05
C THR A 139 15.95 18.77 0.11
N LEU A 140 16.29 17.76 -0.70
CA LEU A 140 17.53 17.01 -0.53
C LEU A 140 18.03 16.45 -1.87
N SER A 141 19.29 15.99 -1.90
CA SER A 141 19.81 15.28 -3.07
C SER A 141 19.05 13.96 -3.28
N VAL A 142 18.92 13.50 -4.53
CA VAL A 142 18.32 12.20 -4.82
C VAL A 142 19.07 11.07 -4.12
N GLU A 143 20.40 11.19 -3.96
CA GLU A 143 21.21 10.18 -3.27
C GLU A 143 20.86 10.10 -1.77
N ASP A 144 20.71 11.23 -1.09
CA ASP A 144 20.26 11.28 0.31
C ASP A 144 18.81 10.77 0.45
N TYR A 145 17.95 11.07 -0.51
CA TYR A 145 16.58 10.55 -0.55
C TYR A 145 16.56 9.02 -0.59
N LEU A 146 17.41 8.41 -1.44
CA LEU A 146 17.48 6.96 -1.57
C LEU A 146 17.96 6.25 -0.30
N LEU A 147 18.77 6.89 0.55
CA LEU A 147 19.16 6.34 1.85
C LEU A 147 17.94 6.10 2.77
N GLY A 148 16.88 6.86 2.57
CA GLY A 148 15.61 6.72 3.31
C GLY A 148 14.49 6.02 2.53
N VAL A 149 14.73 5.55 1.29
CA VAL A 149 13.79 4.80 0.45
C VAL A 149 14.19 3.33 0.36
N VAL A 150 15.41 3.04 -0.09
CA VAL A 150 15.85 1.67 -0.40
C VAL A 150 15.64 0.69 0.76
N PRO A 151 16.01 1.00 2.03
CA PRO A 151 15.84 0.06 3.14
C PRO A 151 14.38 -0.16 3.57
N TYR A 152 13.45 0.64 3.06
CA TYR A 152 12.00 0.53 3.35
C TYR A 152 11.22 -0.08 2.20
N GLU A 153 11.76 -0.05 1.00
CA GLU A 153 11.25 -0.78 -0.16
C GLU A 153 11.75 -2.22 -0.14
N MET A 154 13.03 -2.44 0.16
CA MET A 154 13.63 -3.74 0.37
C MET A 154 14.32 -3.81 1.73
N SER A 155 14.21 -4.94 2.44
CA SER A 155 14.92 -5.12 3.72
C SER A 155 16.44 -4.96 3.54
N ASN A 156 17.09 -4.29 4.49
CA ASN A 156 18.55 -4.20 4.54
C ASN A 156 19.28 -5.57 4.57
N SER A 157 18.54 -6.65 4.86
CA SER A 157 19.06 -8.03 4.83
C SER A 157 19.11 -8.67 3.45
N PHE A 158 18.56 -8.00 2.43
CA PHE A 158 18.61 -8.52 1.06
C PHE A 158 20.04 -8.54 0.53
N PRO A 159 20.35 -9.39 -0.46
CA PRO A 159 21.65 -9.39 -1.12
C PRO A 159 22.00 -7.99 -1.68
N LEU A 160 23.28 -7.62 -1.58
CA LEU A 160 23.73 -6.28 -1.99
C LEU A 160 23.36 -5.95 -3.44
N GLU A 161 23.47 -6.93 -4.35
CA GLU A 161 23.13 -6.72 -5.76
C GLU A 161 21.62 -6.47 -5.98
N ALA A 162 20.76 -7.08 -5.17
CA ALA A 162 19.33 -6.77 -5.18
C ALA A 162 19.04 -5.34 -4.71
N LEU A 163 19.73 -4.91 -3.63
CA LEU A 163 19.63 -3.53 -3.13
C LEU A 163 20.18 -2.52 -4.13
N LYS A 164 21.23 -2.86 -4.89
CA LYS A 164 21.75 -2.03 -5.99
C LYS A 164 20.73 -1.88 -7.11
N ALA A 165 20.12 -2.97 -7.55
CA ALA A 165 19.05 -2.93 -8.55
C ALA A 165 17.89 -2.05 -8.07
N GLN A 166 17.47 -2.19 -6.80
CA GLN A 166 16.44 -1.33 -6.20
C GLN A 166 16.87 0.14 -6.18
N ALA A 167 18.12 0.45 -5.84
CA ALA A 167 18.61 1.81 -5.81
C ALA A 167 18.57 2.46 -7.21
N VAL A 168 18.97 1.73 -8.26
CA VAL A 168 18.88 2.20 -9.66
C VAL A 168 17.42 2.42 -10.08
N CYS A 169 16.53 1.49 -9.79
CA CYS A 169 15.11 1.63 -10.08
C CYS A 169 14.50 2.81 -9.33
N ALA A 170 14.75 2.94 -8.04
CA ALA A 170 14.19 3.99 -7.21
C ALA A 170 14.71 5.38 -7.60
N ARG A 171 15.99 5.50 -7.96
CA ARG A 171 16.59 6.74 -8.48
C ARG A 171 15.95 7.17 -9.79
N THR A 172 15.83 6.23 -10.72
CA THR A 172 15.23 6.49 -12.02
C THR A 172 13.77 6.89 -11.89
N TYR A 173 13.03 6.18 -11.04
CA TYR A 173 11.63 6.52 -10.72
C TYR A 173 11.53 7.94 -10.17
N ALA A 174 12.29 8.27 -9.12
CA ALA A 174 12.23 9.58 -8.49
C ALA A 174 12.50 10.71 -9.49
N LEU A 175 13.52 10.57 -10.33
CA LEU A 175 13.91 11.58 -11.30
C LEU A 175 12.92 11.69 -12.49
N SER A 176 12.29 10.58 -12.90
CA SER A 176 11.30 10.57 -13.98
C SER A 176 9.91 11.04 -13.53
N HIS A 177 9.65 11.10 -12.22
CA HIS A 177 8.35 11.47 -11.65
C HIS A 177 8.36 12.85 -10.96
N VAL A 178 9.37 13.67 -11.24
CA VAL A 178 9.38 15.06 -10.76
C VAL A 178 8.16 15.79 -11.30
N ARG A 179 7.27 16.19 -10.40
CA ARG A 179 6.04 16.92 -10.72
C ARG A 179 6.35 18.39 -10.88
N GLY A 180 5.64 19.05 -11.80
CA GLY A 180 5.66 20.51 -11.89
C GLY A 180 4.83 21.19 -10.77
N ASP A 181 4.64 20.53 -9.62
CA ASP A 181 3.91 21.09 -8.49
C ASP A 181 4.74 22.22 -7.84
N PRO A 182 4.12 23.36 -7.45
CA PRO A 182 4.86 24.46 -6.86
C PRO A 182 5.47 24.13 -5.49
N TYR A 183 4.97 23.11 -4.79
CA TYR A 183 5.36 22.82 -3.42
C TYR A 183 6.30 21.59 -3.31
N TYR A 184 6.05 20.51 -4.05
CA TYR A 184 6.81 19.26 -3.92
C TYR A 184 6.87 18.50 -5.25
N ASP A 185 7.78 17.53 -5.33
CA ASP A 185 7.97 16.67 -6.49
C ASP A 185 7.41 15.26 -6.22
N LEU A 186 7.58 14.74 -5.01
CA LEU A 186 7.23 13.39 -4.59
C LEU A 186 6.51 13.41 -3.23
N GLU A 187 5.69 12.39 -2.98
CA GLU A 187 5.15 12.08 -1.64
C GLU A 187 5.91 10.91 -1.00
N ASP A 188 6.01 10.91 0.32
CA ASP A 188 6.65 9.84 1.10
C ASP A 188 5.74 8.62 1.34
N THR A 189 4.74 8.42 0.48
CA THR A 189 3.74 7.36 0.59
C THR A 189 3.83 6.37 -0.58
N THR A 190 2.99 5.33 -0.57
CA THR A 190 2.84 4.38 -1.68
C THR A 190 2.28 4.99 -2.97
N ASN A 191 1.92 6.28 -2.96
CA ASN A 191 1.57 7.00 -4.19
C ASN A 191 2.80 7.26 -5.06
N ASP A 192 3.97 7.39 -4.43
CA ASP A 192 5.27 7.48 -5.08
C ASP A 192 6.20 6.41 -4.49
N GLN A 193 7.02 6.76 -3.49
CA GLN A 193 7.97 5.84 -2.83
C GLN A 193 7.97 6.07 -1.32
N VAL A 194 8.02 4.98 -0.56
CA VAL A 194 8.01 5.07 0.90
C VAL A 194 9.34 5.65 1.38
N PHE A 195 9.33 6.93 1.77
CA PHE A 195 10.48 7.60 2.38
C PHE A 195 10.26 7.80 3.87
N ARG A 196 11.16 7.24 4.70
CA ARG A 196 11.02 7.31 6.18
C ARG A 196 12.19 8.01 6.87
N GLY A 197 12.95 8.81 6.13
CA GLY A 197 14.20 9.37 6.64
C GLY A 197 15.33 8.33 6.72
N VAL A 198 16.50 8.77 7.08
CA VAL A 198 17.74 7.97 7.08
C VAL A 198 17.96 7.32 8.43
N ASN A 199 18.35 6.05 8.39
CA ASN A 199 18.83 5.29 9.52
C ASN A 199 20.21 4.70 9.19
N LEU A 200 21.25 5.18 9.83
CA LEU A 200 22.62 4.77 9.55
C LEU A 200 22.95 3.30 9.91
N THR A 201 22.06 2.61 10.60
CA THR A 201 22.23 1.18 10.89
C THR A 201 21.95 0.28 9.66
N TYR A 202 21.38 0.82 8.59
CA TYR A 202 21.09 0.09 7.36
C TYR A 202 22.29 0.09 6.39
N GLY A 203 23.42 -0.47 6.84
CA GLY A 203 24.70 -0.40 6.13
C GLY A 203 24.68 -0.96 4.71
N ASN A 204 23.98 -2.08 4.44
CA ASN A 204 23.92 -2.68 3.10
C ASN A 204 23.13 -1.80 2.12
N ALA A 205 22.01 -1.21 2.55
CA ALA A 205 21.24 -0.30 1.71
C ALA A 205 22.02 0.97 1.41
N ILE A 206 22.72 1.54 2.40
CA ILE A 206 23.60 2.70 2.23
C ILE A 206 24.71 2.36 1.22
N GLN A 207 25.37 1.21 1.37
CA GLN A 207 26.42 0.76 0.44
C GLN A 207 25.87 0.61 -0.98
N ALA A 208 24.67 0.02 -1.15
CA ALA A 208 24.04 -0.15 -2.46
C ALA A 208 23.77 1.20 -3.16
N VAL A 209 23.26 2.19 -2.43
CA VAL A 209 23.03 3.53 -2.97
C VAL A 209 24.33 4.17 -3.41
N ARG A 210 25.39 4.10 -2.58
CA ARG A 210 26.71 4.66 -2.90
C ARG A 210 27.38 3.98 -4.09
N ASP A 211 27.33 2.65 -4.16
CA ASP A 211 27.94 1.88 -5.23
C ASP A 211 27.27 2.14 -6.60
N THR A 212 26.03 2.62 -6.59
CA THR A 212 25.24 2.90 -7.79
C THR A 212 24.96 4.40 -7.99
N ALA A 213 25.68 5.28 -7.27
CA ALA A 213 25.44 6.73 -7.34
C ALA A 213 25.44 7.24 -8.79
N GLY A 214 24.41 8.00 -9.15
CA GLY A 214 24.22 8.56 -10.50
C GLY A 214 23.78 7.57 -11.58
N VAL A 215 23.70 6.24 -11.29
CA VAL A 215 23.26 5.24 -12.28
C VAL A 215 21.74 5.28 -12.40
N VAL A 216 21.24 5.45 -13.63
CA VAL A 216 19.81 5.51 -13.97
C VAL A 216 19.48 4.63 -15.17
N GLY A 217 18.24 4.17 -15.25
CA GLY A 217 17.72 3.49 -16.45
C GLY A 217 17.26 4.50 -17.49
N THR A 218 17.65 4.30 -18.74
CA THR A 218 17.23 5.16 -19.85
C THR A 218 16.65 4.34 -21.00
N TYR A 219 15.72 4.95 -21.71
CA TYR A 219 15.17 4.42 -22.94
C TYR A 219 15.13 5.51 -24.01
N LYS A 220 15.71 5.25 -25.16
CA LYS A 220 15.83 6.24 -26.28
C LYS A 220 16.47 7.57 -25.83
N GLY A 221 17.35 7.55 -24.84
CA GLY A 221 18.05 8.74 -24.34
C GLY A 221 17.32 9.51 -23.25
N GLU A 222 16.07 9.14 -22.92
CA GLU A 222 15.28 9.74 -21.85
C GLU A 222 15.23 8.80 -20.62
N LEU A 223 14.92 9.34 -19.43
CA LEU A 223 14.72 8.53 -18.24
C LEU A 223 13.56 7.54 -18.46
N ALA A 224 13.81 6.28 -18.17
CA ALA A 224 12.73 5.28 -18.14
C ALA A 224 11.93 5.41 -16.83
N SER A 225 10.64 5.06 -16.87
CA SER A 225 9.88 4.84 -15.62
C SER A 225 10.20 3.44 -15.10
N CYS A 226 11.04 3.34 -14.09
CA CYS A 226 11.46 2.05 -13.52
C CYS A 226 10.53 1.64 -12.39
N TYR A 227 9.37 1.06 -12.75
CA TYR A 227 8.43 0.52 -11.76
C TYR A 227 8.96 -0.76 -11.11
N TYR A 228 8.51 -1.01 -9.88
CA TYR A 228 8.83 -2.23 -9.13
C TYR A 228 7.69 -2.58 -8.17
N SER A 229 7.59 -3.83 -7.80
CA SER A 229 6.60 -4.32 -6.83
C SER A 229 7.15 -5.48 -6.02
N ALA A 230 6.51 -5.81 -4.90
CA ALA A 230 7.01 -6.85 -3.99
C ALA A 230 7.16 -8.21 -4.67
N SER A 231 6.16 -8.65 -5.45
CA SER A 231 6.18 -9.93 -6.17
C SER A 231 5.28 -9.85 -7.40
N ASN A 232 5.77 -10.29 -8.55
CA ASN A 232 5.00 -10.35 -9.79
C ASN A 232 4.25 -11.68 -9.98
N GLY A 233 4.42 -12.64 -9.06
CA GLY A 233 3.75 -13.93 -9.11
C GLY A 233 4.22 -14.85 -10.23
N GLY A 234 5.42 -14.61 -10.77
CA GLY A 234 6.08 -15.43 -11.79
C GLY A 234 5.92 -14.95 -13.23
N GLN A 235 5.27 -13.79 -13.45
CA GLN A 235 5.21 -13.13 -14.74
C GLN A 235 5.07 -11.62 -14.53
N THR A 236 5.88 -10.82 -15.23
CA THR A 236 5.73 -9.36 -15.21
C THR A 236 4.46 -8.94 -15.93
N GLU A 237 4.00 -7.70 -15.65
CA GLU A 237 2.79 -7.13 -16.23
C GLU A 237 3.11 -5.93 -17.13
N LEU A 238 2.23 -5.60 -18.06
CA LEU A 238 2.33 -4.38 -18.87
C LEU A 238 1.73 -3.19 -18.12
N VAL A 239 2.30 -2.02 -18.38
CA VAL A 239 1.83 -0.76 -17.79
C VAL A 239 0.37 -0.48 -18.14
N GLU A 240 0.00 -0.71 -19.40
CA GLU A 240 -1.33 -0.47 -19.96
C GLU A 240 -2.42 -1.35 -19.35
N ASN A 241 -2.04 -2.51 -18.81
CA ASN A 241 -2.96 -3.43 -18.15
C ASN A 241 -3.28 -3.00 -16.72
N VAL A 242 -2.42 -2.15 -16.12
CA VAL A 242 -2.55 -1.73 -14.72
C VAL A 242 -3.03 -0.29 -14.61
N TRP A 243 -2.49 0.61 -15.41
CA TRP A 243 -2.80 2.04 -15.35
C TRP A 243 -3.28 2.59 -16.68
N SER A 244 -4.27 3.45 -16.62
CA SER A 244 -4.65 4.30 -17.75
C SER A 244 -3.68 5.46 -17.84
N GLY A 245 -2.87 5.52 -18.88
CA GLY A 245 -1.91 6.61 -19.07
C GLY A 245 -1.45 6.68 -20.52
N ARG A 246 -0.84 7.82 -20.89
CA ARG A 246 -0.20 7.99 -22.20
C ARG A 246 1.31 8.03 -21.98
N GLY A 247 2.03 7.15 -22.64
CA GLY A 247 3.49 7.07 -22.61
C GLY A 247 4.00 6.08 -23.62
N ASP A 248 5.29 6.12 -23.93
CA ASP A 248 5.96 5.06 -24.67
C ASP A 248 6.46 4.00 -23.66
N TRP A 249 5.64 2.97 -23.46
CA TRP A 249 5.93 1.88 -22.56
C TRP A 249 6.51 0.66 -23.27
N SER A 250 6.93 0.78 -24.55
CA SER A 250 7.36 -0.34 -25.38
C SER A 250 8.60 -1.09 -24.86
N TYR A 251 9.29 -0.56 -23.86
CA TYR A 251 10.37 -1.26 -23.16
C TYR A 251 9.88 -2.20 -22.05
N TYR A 252 8.61 -2.12 -21.65
CA TYR A 252 8.01 -3.11 -20.76
C TYR A 252 7.52 -4.30 -21.58
N GLN A 253 7.82 -5.47 -21.10
CA GLN A 253 7.39 -6.73 -21.70
C GLN A 253 6.81 -7.64 -20.63
N MET A 254 5.81 -8.41 -21.01
CA MET A 254 5.28 -9.48 -20.19
C MET A 254 6.24 -10.67 -20.31
N THR A 255 7.03 -10.91 -19.28
CA THR A 255 8.10 -11.90 -19.25
C THR A 255 7.94 -12.82 -18.03
N ASP A 256 8.22 -14.10 -18.22
CA ASP A 256 8.24 -15.07 -17.13
C ASP A 256 9.38 -14.78 -16.15
N ASP A 257 9.08 -14.86 -14.87
CA ASP A 257 10.02 -14.64 -13.77
C ASP A 257 10.06 -15.89 -12.87
N PRO A 258 10.88 -16.89 -13.23
CA PRO A 258 11.01 -18.09 -12.41
C PRO A 258 11.65 -17.80 -11.04
N TYR A 259 12.43 -16.74 -10.91
CA TYR A 259 13.11 -16.38 -9.67
C TYR A 259 12.13 -15.93 -8.58
N ASP A 260 11.06 -15.23 -8.96
CA ASP A 260 9.98 -14.90 -8.02
C ASP A 260 9.23 -16.16 -7.57
N LEU A 261 8.97 -17.10 -8.48
CA LEU A 261 8.30 -18.38 -8.15
C LEU A 261 9.13 -19.25 -7.23
N GLU A 262 10.43 -19.30 -7.42
CA GLU A 262 11.38 -20.13 -6.65
C GLU A 262 11.66 -19.54 -5.26
N ASN A 263 11.51 -18.23 -5.07
CA ASN A 263 11.79 -17.58 -3.80
C ASN A 263 10.75 -18.01 -2.74
N PRO A 264 11.16 -18.71 -1.66
CA PRO A 264 10.24 -19.17 -0.63
C PRO A 264 9.60 -18.04 0.19
N GLU A 265 10.16 -16.83 0.11
CA GLU A 265 9.62 -15.64 0.76
C GLU A 265 8.59 -14.90 -0.12
N SER A 266 8.39 -15.32 -1.38
CA SER A 266 7.33 -14.79 -2.22
C SER A 266 5.96 -15.12 -1.63
N VAL A 267 5.06 -14.15 -1.66
CA VAL A 267 3.72 -14.34 -1.08
C VAL A 267 2.95 -15.37 -1.89
N VAL A 268 2.45 -16.39 -1.19
CA VAL A 268 1.59 -17.44 -1.77
C VAL A 268 0.42 -17.69 -0.83
N ARG A 269 -0.80 -17.66 -1.37
CA ARG A 269 -1.99 -18.16 -0.69
C ARG A 269 -2.50 -19.41 -1.40
N ARG A 270 -3.02 -20.36 -0.63
CA ARG A 270 -3.41 -21.67 -1.13
C ARG A 270 -4.80 -22.04 -0.67
N ALA A 271 -5.58 -22.60 -1.60
CA ALA A 271 -6.80 -23.31 -1.28
C ALA A 271 -6.68 -24.76 -1.78
N THR A 272 -7.24 -25.69 -1.01
CA THR A 272 -7.29 -27.11 -1.37
C THR A 272 -8.73 -27.55 -1.33
N LEU A 273 -9.25 -28.02 -2.47
CA LEU A 273 -10.60 -28.53 -2.62
C LEU A 273 -10.51 -30.04 -2.81
N LYS A 274 -11.00 -30.81 -1.83
CA LYS A 274 -11.01 -32.27 -1.91
C LYS A 274 -11.92 -32.73 -3.03
N LYS A 275 -11.46 -33.72 -3.81
CA LYS A 275 -12.30 -34.34 -4.84
C LYS A 275 -13.56 -35.01 -4.28
N SER A 276 -13.55 -35.38 -2.99
CA SER A 276 -14.74 -35.93 -2.30
C SER A 276 -15.82 -34.88 -2.01
N GLY A 277 -15.57 -33.57 -2.23
CA GLY A 277 -16.51 -32.50 -1.88
C GLY A 277 -16.59 -32.18 -0.39
N GLU A 278 -15.76 -32.83 0.45
CA GLU A 278 -15.73 -32.59 1.89
C GLU A 278 -14.91 -31.34 2.26
N ASP A 279 -15.25 -30.73 3.38
CA ASP A 279 -14.52 -29.60 3.99
C ASP A 279 -14.37 -28.37 3.06
N LEU A 280 -15.36 -28.15 2.17
CA LEU A 280 -15.36 -26.95 1.33
C LEU A 280 -15.68 -25.71 2.16
N PRO A 281 -15.03 -24.57 1.93
CA PRO A 281 -15.31 -23.31 2.62
C PRO A 281 -16.77 -22.88 2.44
N GLU A 282 -17.42 -22.40 3.51
CA GLU A 282 -18.82 -21.94 3.45
C GLU A 282 -19.02 -20.83 2.40
N ALA A 283 -18.07 -19.91 2.27
CA ALA A 283 -18.11 -18.86 1.25
C ALA A 283 -18.06 -19.43 -0.17
N PHE A 284 -17.31 -20.51 -0.38
CA PHE A 284 -17.27 -21.19 -1.68
C PHE A 284 -18.57 -21.95 -1.97
N LEU A 285 -19.13 -22.67 -0.98
CA LEU A 285 -20.44 -23.28 -1.11
C LEU A 285 -21.55 -22.24 -1.37
N THR A 286 -21.44 -21.07 -0.74
CA THR A 286 -22.36 -19.94 -0.99
C THR A 286 -22.26 -19.46 -2.43
N LEU A 287 -21.05 -19.33 -2.98
CA LEU A 287 -20.83 -18.97 -4.38
C LEU A 287 -21.46 -19.98 -5.33
N LEU A 288 -21.26 -21.28 -5.09
CA LEU A 288 -21.87 -22.34 -5.91
C LEU A 288 -23.39 -22.31 -5.80
N ALA A 289 -23.97 -22.18 -4.59
CA ALA A 289 -25.41 -22.11 -4.37
C ALA A 289 -26.04 -20.90 -5.09
N GLN A 290 -25.36 -19.75 -5.12
CA GLN A 290 -25.83 -18.59 -5.87
C GLN A 290 -25.91 -18.85 -7.37
N GLN A 291 -24.95 -19.59 -7.94
CA GLN A 291 -24.99 -19.97 -9.36
C GLN A 291 -26.05 -21.03 -9.66
N LEU A 292 -26.42 -21.87 -8.68
CA LEU A 292 -27.42 -22.90 -8.79
C LEU A 292 -28.81 -22.47 -8.29
N ALA A 293 -28.98 -21.22 -7.82
CA ALA A 293 -30.15 -20.76 -7.09
C ALA A 293 -31.46 -20.98 -7.87
N GLU A 294 -31.51 -20.76 -9.19
CA GLU A 294 -32.67 -20.98 -10.03
C GLU A 294 -33.02 -22.47 -10.10
N GLN A 295 -32.05 -23.36 -10.27
CA GLN A 295 -32.26 -24.81 -10.33
C GLN A 295 -32.72 -25.34 -8.97
N MET A 296 -32.13 -24.89 -7.89
CA MET A 296 -32.48 -25.25 -6.52
C MET A 296 -33.92 -24.81 -6.19
N THR A 297 -34.28 -23.59 -6.53
CA THR A 297 -35.61 -23.02 -6.31
C THR A 297 -36.68 -23.78 -7.12
N ALA A 298 -36.41 -24.11 -8.40
CA ALA A 298 -37.32 -24.86 -9.26
C ALA A 298 -37.62 -26.26 -8.72
N LYS A 299 -36.74 -26.84 -7.93
CA LYS A 299 -36.89 -28.12 -7.24
C LYS A 299 -37.47 -27.99 -5.82
N GLY A 300 -37.70 -26.77 -5.33
CA GLY A 300 -38.12 -26.51 -3.95
C GLY A 300 -37.03 -26.72 -2.91
N PHE A 301 -35.76 -26.75 -3.31
CA PHE A 301 -34.63 -26.83 -2.40
C PHE A 301 -34.35 -25.47 -1.77
N ASP A 302 -33.67 -25.47 -0.62
CA ASP A 302 -33.13 -24.27 -0.04
C ASP A 302 -32.04 -23.70 -0.96
N PRO A 303 -32.21 -22.48 -1.54
CA PRO A 303 -31.24 -21.90 -2.48
C PRO A 303 -29.96 -21.36 -1.82
N THR A 304 -29.80 -21.58 -0.51
CA THR A 304 -28.59 -21.21 0.22
C THR A 304 -27.56 -22.37 0.26
N PHE A 305 -26.36 -22.10 0.70
CA PHE A 305 -25.34 -23.15 0.88
C PHE A 305 -25.80 -24.29 1.79
N ARG A 306 -26.77 -24.05 2.67
CA ARG A 306 -27.33 -25.09 3.59
C ARG A 306 -28.19 -26.12 2.87
N GLY A 307 -28.75 -25.73 1.73
CA GLY A 307 -29.51 -26.65 0.86
C GLY A 307 -28.64 -27.31 -0.21
N LEU A 308 -27.36 -27.00 -0.29
CA LEU A 308 -26.39 -27.55 -1.25
C LEU A 308 -25.39 -28.47 -0.54
N ARG A 309 -25.14 -29.64 -1.11
CA ARG A 309 -24.02 -30.51 -0.79
C ARG A 309 -23.28 -30.86 -2.06
N VAL A 310 -21.96 -30.65 -2.10
CA VAL A 310 -21.11 -31.14 -3.18
C VAL A 310 -20.77 -32.60 -2.84
N ASP A 311 -21.11 -33.52 -3.71
CA ASP A 311 -20.90 -34.97 -3.50
C ASP A 311 -19.54 -35.43 -4.09
N GLY A 312 -18.96 -34.65 -5.01
CA GLY A 312 -17.63 -34.88 -5.56
C GLY A 312 -17.28 -33.86 -6.63
N ILE A 313 -15.99 -33.55 -6.77
CA ILE A 313 -15.46 -32.66 -7.82
C ILE A 313 -14.66 -33.52 -8.81
N SER A 314 -15.10 -33.56 -10.08
CA SER A 314 -14.50 -34.37 -11.12
C SER A 314 -13.46 -33.64 -11.95
N ALA A 315 -13.64 -32.32 -12.19
CA ALA A 315 -12.71 -31.51 -12.98
C ALA A 315 -12.71 -30.03 -12.54
N MET A 316 -11.55 -29.39 -12.74
CA MET A 316 -11.41 -27.94 -12.64
C MET A 316 -10.45 -27.45 -13.73
N GLU A 317 -10.73 -26.30 -14.33
CA GLU A 317 -9.88 -25.70 -15.36
C GLU A 317 -9.87 -24.18 -15.26
N LEU A 318 -8.69 -23.59 -15.18
CA LEU A 318 -8.49 -22.13 -15.32
C LEU A 318 -8.37 -21.77 -16.79
N HIS A 319 -9.18 -20.83 -17.25
CA HIS A 319 -9.19 -20.41 -18.66
C HIS A 319 -9.51 -18.92 -18.81
N THR A 320 -9.54 -18.43 -20.04
CA THR A 320 -9.82 -17.05 -20.41
C THR A 320 -8.87 -16.07 -19.71
N PRO A 321 -7.71 -15.78 -20.31
CA PRO A 321 -6.79 -14.81 -19.75
C PRO A 321 -7.48 -13.43 -19.65
N LYS A 322 -7.16 -12.68 -18.58
CA LYS A 322 -7.71 -11.33 -18.34
C LYS A 322 -7.19 -10.32 -19.36
N TYR A 323 -5.98 -10.53 -19.87
CA TYR A 323 -5.30 -9.71 -20.86
C TYR A 323 -4.81 -10.56 -22.03
N ASP A 324 -4.41 -9.92 -23.12
CA ASP A 324 -3.91 -10.61 -24.32
C ASP A 324 -2.67 -11.46 -24.03
N ALA A 325 -2.43 -12.44 -24.90
CA ALA A 325 -1.26 -13.31 -24.79
C ALA A 325 0.05 -12.48 -24.76
N PRO A 326 1.03 -12.90 -23.93
CA PRO A 326 1.17 -14.17 -23.23
C PRO A 326 0.65 -14.17 -21.79
N SER A 327 -0.37 -13.37 -21.43
CA SER A 327 -0.89 -13.27 -20.05
C SER A 327 -1.35 -14.63 -19.51
N ARG A 328 -0.88 -14.95 -18.30
CA ARG A 328 -1.33 -16.09 -17.51
C ARG A 328 -2.24 -15.69 -16.33
N MET A 329 -2.75 -14.46 -16.36
CA MET A 329 -3.75 -14.00 -15.38
C MET A 329 -5.13 -14.48 -15.84
N TRP A 330 -5.60 -15.58 -15.26
CA TRP A 330 -6.86 -16.20 -15.61
C TRP A 330 -8.06 -15.43 -15.02
N SER A 331 -9.13 -15.27 -15.79
CA SER A 331 -10.34 -14.58 -15.34
C SER A 331 -11.52 -15.52 -15.08
N LYS A 332 -11.46 -16.77 -15.57
CA LYS A 332 -12.51 -17.77 -15.42
C LYS A 332 -11.97 -19.09 -14.88
N LEU A 333 -12.81 -19.77 -14.12
CA LEU A 333 -12.62 -21.15 -13.67
C LEU A 333 -13.85 -21.96 -13.98
N ASP A 334 -13.70 -23.05 -14.74
CA ASP A 334 -14.71 -24.07 -14.84
C ASP A 334 -14.54 -25.10 -13.71
N ILE A 335 -15.64 -25.47 -13.08
CA ILE A 335 -15.69 -26.53 -12.08
C ILE A 335 -16.81 -27.52 -12.45
N THR A 336 -16.45 -28.80 -12.59
CA THR A 336 -17.40 -29.90 -12.82
C THR A 336 -17.52 -30.73 -11.54
N PHE A 337 -18.74 -30.88 -11.04
CA PHE A 337 -18.98 -31.54 -9.78
C PHE A 337 -20.36 -32.20 -9.73
N THR A 338 -20.50 -33.26 -8.93
CA THR A 338 -21.75 -33.86 -8.56
C THR A 338 -22.30 -33.21 -7.29
N TRP A 339 -23.59 -33.01 -7.21
CA TRP A 339 -24.22 -32.35 -6.08
C TRP A 339 -25.58 -32.88 -5.73
N SER A 340 -26.00 -32.65 -4.49
CA SER A 340 -27.32 -32.93 -3.96
C SER A 340 -27.94 -31.68 -3.36
N GLY A 341 -29.26 -31.57 -3.53
CA GLY A 341 -30.07 -30.52 -2.91
C GLY A 341 -31.01 -31.07 -1.84
N ARG A 342 -31.49 -30.22 -0.94
CA ARG A 342 -32.54 -30.58 0.02
C ARG A 342 -33.51 -29.43 0.22
N THR A 343 -34.79 -29.81 0.51
CA THR A 343 -35.87 -28.88 0.82
C THR A 343 -35.68 -28.25 2.21
N VAL A 344 -36.29 -27.10 2.41
CA VAL A 344 -36.35 -26.42 3.70
C VAL A 344 -37.81 -26.04 4.00
N THR A 345 -38.25 -26.31 5.22
CA THR A 345 -39.57 -25.90 5.71
C THR A 345 -39.39 -25.06 6.98
N TYR A 346 -40.00 -23.90 7.01
CA TYR A 346 -40.05 -23.08 8.21
C TYR A 346 -41.35 -23.37 8.97
N PRO A 347 -41.27 -23.95 10.18
CA PRO A 347 -42.45 -24.11 11.00
C PRO A 347 -43.14 -22.76 11.25
N PRO A 348 -44.47 -22.69 11.29
CA PRO A 348 -45.14 -21.44 11.59
C PRO A 348 -44.67 -20.92 12.95
N ALA A 349 -44.39 -19.62 12.99
CA ALA A 349 -44.08 -18.97 14.27
C ALA A 349 -45.18 -19.28 15.28
N ALA A 350 -44.77 -19.71 16.48
CA ALA A 350 -45.76 -19.94 17.55
C ALA A 350 -46.57 -18.65 17.74
N THR A 351 -47.86 -18.68 17.40
CA THR A 351 -48.77 -17.57 17.64
C THR A 351 -48.85 -17.41 19.15
N ALA A 352 -48.25 -16.34 19.69
CA ALA A 352 -48.45 -16.01 21.11
C ALA A 352 -49.95 -15.84 21.29
N THR A 353 -50.60 -16.78 22.00
CA THR A 353 -51.97 -16.63 22.44
C THR A 353 -52.00 -15.37 23.28
N PRO A 354 -52.84 -14.36 22.97
CA PRO A 354 -52.93 -13.20 23.86
C PRO A 354 -53.43 -13.68 25.20
N GLU A 355 -52.61 -13.62 26.23
CA GLU A 355 -53.05 -13.82 27.62
C GLU A 355 -54.07 -12.73 27.88
N ALA A 356 -55.32 -13.12 28.15
CA ALA A 356 -56.39 -12.19 28.43
C ALA A 356 -56.04 -11.39 29.67
N LEU A 357 -55.79 -10.10 29.49
CA LEU A 357 -55.60 -9.15 30.59
C LEU A 357 -56.88 -9.19 31.49
N PRO A 358 -56.75 -9.31 32.80
CA PRO A 358 -57.87 -9.19 33.69
C PRO A 358 -58.47 -7.78 33.58
N LEU A 359 -59.77 -7.68 33.34
CA LEU A 359 -60.53 -6.44 33.35
C LEU A 359 -60.36 -5.76 34.70
N ALA A 360 -59.64 -4.68 34.73
CA ALA A 360 -59.57 -3.77 35.88
C ALA A 360 -60.90 -2.98 35.92
N ASP A 361 -61.51 -3.03 37.07
CA ASP A 361 -62.75 -2.38 37.46
C ASP A 361 -62.68 -0.86 37.26
N ALA A 362 -63.66 -0.32 36.53
CA ALA A 362 -63.74 1.11 36.24
C ALA A 362 -64.35 1.84 37.45
N GLY A 363 -63.49 2.46 38.20
CA GLY A 363 -63.89 3.47 39.21
C GLY A 363 -63.91 4.88 38.62
N ASP A 364 -65.10 5.50 38.63
CA ASP A 364 -65.34 6.86 38.21
C ASP A 364 -64.39 7.88 38.88
N GLN A 365 -63.74 8.69 38.06
CA GLN A 365 -63.31 10.04 38.53
C GLN A 365 -63.38 11.05 37.37
N GLU A 366 -64.03 12.15 37.76
CA GLU A 366 -64.47 13.28 36.94
C GLU A 366 -63.34 14.05 36.22
N ILE A 367 -63.72 14.51 35.07
CA ILE A 367 -62.98 15.45 34.21
C ILE A 367 -63.12 16.88 34.76
N SER A 368 -61.97 17.55 34.99
CA SER A 368 -61.94 19.02 35.09
C SER A 368 -60.95 19.60 34.07
N LEU A 369 -61.54 20.26 33.07
CA LEU A 369 -60.85 21.17 32.17
C LEU A 369 -60.47 22.45 32.94
N PHE A 370 -59.25 22.95 32.84
CA PHE A 370 -58.97 24.34 32.56
C PHE A 370 -57.53 24.58 32.05
N ALA A 371 -57.47 25.54 31.16
CA ALA A 371 -56.42 25.90 30.23
C ALA A 371 -55.33 26.85 30.82
N GLN A 372 -54.28 26.96 30.03
CA GLN A 372 -53.37 28.11 29.78
C GLN A 372 -52.19 28.40 30.73
N GLY A 373 -51.02 28.43 30.11
CA GLY A 373 -50.16 29.63 30.20
C GLY A 373 -48.71 29.42 30.70
N GLN A 374 -47.81 29.50 29.76
CA GLN A 374 -46.47 30.13 29.88
C GLN A 374 -45.33 29.54 30.71
N ALA A 375 -44.22 29.47 30.03
CA ALA A 375 -42.82 29.26 30.34
C ALA A 375 -42.29 29.83 31.67
N THR A 376 -41.36 29.15 32.28
CA THR A 376 -39.96 29.49 32.53
C THR A 376 -39.32 28.58 33.58
N ALA A 377 -38.01 28.27 33.32
CA ALA A 377 -36.97 27.96 34.30
C ALA A 377 -36.93 26.63 35.04
N THR A 378 -35.88 25.88 34.74
CA THR A 378 -35.27 24.78 35.48
C THR A 378 -35.00 25.08 36.94
N PRO A 379 -35.19 24.08 37.84
CA PRO A 379 -34.03 23.58 38.55
C PRO A 379 -33.99 22.04 38.68
N ALA A 380 -32.78 21.54 38.96
CA ALA A 380 -32.33 20.15 39.02
C ALA A 380 -32.87 19.37 40.24
N PRO A 381 -32.56 18.03 40.32
CA PRO A 381 -33.52 17.01 40.70
C PRO A 381 -33.41 16.57 42.17
N SER A 382 -34.49 16.13 42.74
CA SER A 382 -34.49 15.35 43.97
C SER A 382 -34.95 13.91 43.71
N ALA A 383 -34.28 13.00 44.35
CA ALA A 383 -34.41 11.55 44.23
C ALA A 383 -35.75 11.00 44.73
N GLY A 384 -36.20 9.92 44.06
CA GLY A 384 -36.99 8.90 44.72
C GLY A 384 -38.38 8.65 44.15
N ALA A 385 -38.49 7.85 43.11
CA ALA A 385 -39.59 6.89 42.97
C ALA A 385 -39.11 5.75 42.05
N SER A 386 -39.04 4.56 42.62
CA SER A 386 -38.73 3.31 41.95
C SER A 386 -39.77 3.04 40.86
N ALA A 387 -39.43 3.27 39.60
CA ALA A 387 -40.20 2.78 38.50
C ALA A 387 -39.88 1.31 38.31
N GLN A 388 -40.87 0.47 38.42
CA GLN A 388 -40.84 -0.94 38.10
C GLN A 388 -40.41 -1.11 36.63
N PRO A 389 -39.42 -1.95 36.31
CA PRO A 389 -38.98 -2.10 34.93
C PRO A 389 -40.11 -2.69 34.08
N THR A 390 -40.55 -1.96 33.08
CA THR A 390 -41.41 -2.47 32.03
C THR A 390 -40.65 -3.61 31.33
N GLN A 391 -41.15 -4.83 31.47
CA GLN A 391 -40.55 -5.97 30.79
C GLN A 391 -40.64 -5.76 29.31
N THR A 392 -39.53 -5.54 28.66
CA THR A 392 -39.38 -5.58 27.19
C THR A 392 -39.81 -6.98 26.75
N PRO A 393 -40.76 -7.14 25.77
CA PRO A 393 -41.13 -8.45 25.32
C PRO A 393 -39.93 -9.22 24.82
N THR A 394 -39.67 -10.39 25.39
CA THR A 394 -38.61 -11.29 24.95
C THR A 394 -38.86 -11.58 23.46
N PRO A 395 -37.91 -11.36 22.53
CA PRO A 395 -38.10 -11.67 21.13
C PRO A 395 -38.48 -13.15 20.99
N THR A 396 -39.62 -13.42 20.41
CA THR A 396 -40.07 -14.77 20.11
C THR A 396 -39.03 -15.43 19.21
N ALA A 397 -38.40 -16.50 19.67
CA ALA A 397 -37.39 -17.20 18.91
C ALA A 397 -37.98 -17.64 17.57
N THR A 398 -37.40 -17.21 16.47
CA THR A 398 -37.73 -17.66 15.13
C THR A 398 -37.54 -19.19 15.10
N PRO A 399 -38.55 -19.98 14.72
CA PRO A 399 -38.43 -21.44 14.71
C PRO A 399 -37.28 -21.86 13.78
N ALA A 400 -36.50 -22.83 14.22
CA ALA A 400 -35.39 -23.36 13.43
C ALA A 400 -35.95 -24.02 12.13
N PRO A 401 -35.25 -23.84 10.98
CA PRO A 401 -35.65 -24.50 9.74
C PRO A 401 -35.55 -26.03 9.87
N VAL A 402 -36.49 -26.75 9.28
CA VAL A 402 -36.46 -28.20 9.17
C VAL A 402 -36.05 -28.55 7.74
N TYR A 403 -35.03 -29.35 7.59
CA TYR A 403 -34.50 -29.77 6.31
C TYR A 403 -34.99 -31.16 5.95
N GLY A 404 -35.28 -31.36 4.65
CA GLY A 404 -35.60 -32.66 4.08
C GLY A 404 -34.36 -33.52 3.81
N GLU A 405 -34.60 -34.70 3.23
CA GLU A 405 -33.54 -35.60 2.79
C GLU A 405 -32.77 -35.01 1.59
N TRP A 406 -31.53 -35.47 1.40
CA TRP A 406 -30.73 -35.08 0.26
C TRP A 406 -31.16 -35.78 -1.02
N GLU A 407 -31.42 -35.05 -2.07
CA GLU A 407 -31.77 -35.55 -3.41
C GLU A 407 -30.59 -35.27 -4.37
N SER A 408 -30.04 -36.29 -5.00
CA SER A 408 -28.96 -36.17 -5.98
C SER A 408 -29.46 -35.50 -7.26
N MET A 409 -28.68 -34.52 -7.72
CA MET A 409 -28.95 -33.77 -8.95
C MET A 409 -28.03 -34.17 -10.11
N GLY A 410 -27.07 -35.07 -9.85
CA GLY A 410 -26.08 -35.51 -10.83
C GLY A 410 -24.92 -34.52 -11.00
N GLU A 411 -24.27 -34.60 -12.16
CA GLU A 411 -23.13 -33.80 -12.49
C GLU A 411 -23.52 -32.47 -13.17
N THR A 412 -22.81 -31.40 -12.84
CA THR A 412 -22.96 -30.09 -13.46
C THR A 412 -21.61 -29.41 -13.61
N THR A 413 -21.49 -28.54 -14.61
CA THR A 413 -20.34 -27.66 -14.80
C THR A 413 -20.77 -26.22 -14.63
N LEU A 414 -20.06 -25.47 -13.79
CA LEU A 414 -20.23 -24.03 -13.61
C LEU A 414 -18.96 -23.30 -14.03
N THR A 415 -19.14 -22.16 -14.71
CA THR A 415 -18.07 -21.20 -14.98
C THR A 415 -18.14 -20.08 -13.96
N LEU A 416 -17.11 -19.95 -13.15
CA LEU A 416 -17.01 -18.95 -12.08
C LEU A 416 -16.07 -17.82 -12.50
N ASP A 417 -16.41 -16.59 -12.09
CA ASP A 417 -15.49 -15.46 -12.18
C ASP A 417 -14.39 -15.58 -11.12
N VAL A 418 -13.14 -15.56 -11.58
CA VAL A 418 -11.98 -15.59 -10.68
C VAL A 418 -12.00 -14.35 -9.79
N PHE A 419 -12.22 -13.18 -10.38
CA PHE A 419 -12.18 -11.88 -9.68
C PHE A 419 -13.57 -11.22 -9.65
N PRO A 420 -13.97 -10.66 -8.52
CA PRO A 420 -13.36 -10.82 -7.20
C PRO A 420 -13.89 -12.06 -6.45
N GLN A 421 -14.81 -12.83 -7.05
CA GLN A 421 -15.67 -13.78 -6.35
C GLN A 421 -14.91 -15.01 -5.84
N LEU A 422 -14.26 -15.75 -6.74
CA LEU A 422 -13.60 -17.00 -6.41
C LEU A 422 -12.44 -16.80 -5.41
N VAL A 423 -11.55 -15.81 -5.69
CA VAL A 423 -10.37 -15.55 -4.83
C VAL A 423 -10.76 -15.15 -3.41
N ARG A 424 -11.92 -14.48 -3.24
CA ARG A 424 -12.45 -14.13 -1.91
C ARG A 424 -13.13 -15.32 -1.26
N ALA A 425 -13.94 -16.07 -2.01
CA ALA A 425 -14.65 -17.25 -1.50
C ALA A 425 -13.68 -18.35 -1.02
N LEU A 426 -12.49 -18.44 -1.62
CA LEU A 426 -11.42 -19.36 -1.24
C LEU A 426 -10.38 -18.75 -0.30
N GLU A 427 -10.53 -17.48 0.11
CA GLU A 427 -9.61 -16.73 0.98
C GLU A 427 -8.17 -16.64 0.42
N ILE A 428 -8.03 -16.68 -0.91
CA ILE A 428 -6.73 -16.61 -1.58
C ILE A 428 -6.41 -15.24 -2.20
N SER A 429 -7.27 -14.24 -2.03
CA SER A 429 -6.94 -12.86 -2.41
C SER A 429 -5.80 -12.32 -1.55
N ILE A 430 -4.76 -11.75 -2.20
CA ILE A 430 -3.53 -11.30 -1.53
C ILE A 430 -3.60 -9.82 -1.20
N SER A 431 -3.84 -8.97 -2.20
CA SER A 431 -3.82 -7.51 -2.05
C SER A 431 -5.21 -6.88 -2.16
N GLY A 432 -6.21 -7.64 -2.56
CA GLY A 432 -7.55 -7.12 -2.90
C GLY A 432 -7.60 -6.31 -4.20
N SER A 433 -6.55 -6.41 -5.01
CA SER A 433 -6.42 -5.67 -6.29
C SER A 433 -6.92 -6.48 -7.49
N ASP A 434 -7.47 -7.68 -7.27
CA ASP A 434 -8.03 -8.55 -8.30
C ASP A 434 -7.03 -8.82 -9.46
N ASN A 435 -5.77 -9.10 -9.10
CA ASN A 435 -4.66 -9.27 -10.03
C ASN A 435 -3.72 -10.43 -9.67
N GLU A 436 -4.19 -11.37 -8.88
CA GLU A 436 -3.44 -12.56 -8.50
C GLU A 436 -3.16 -13.46 -9.71
N MET A 437 -1.96 -14.01 -9.77
CA MET A 437 -1.58 -15.08 -10.71
C MET A 437 -1.99 -16.40 -10.11
N LEU A 438 -2.98 -17.07 -10.72
CA LEU A 438 -3.48 -18.37 -10.25
C LEU A 438 -2.82 -19.51 -10.99
N THR A 439 -2.45 -20.54 -10.23
CA THR A 439 -2.12 -21.87 -10.77
C THR A 439 -3.02 -22.91 -10.15
N LEU A 440 -3.41 -23.90 -10.96
CA LEU A 440 -4.22 -25.02 -10.54
C LEU A 440 -3.41 -26.30 -10.72
N THR A 441 -3.34 -27.09 -9.66
CA THR A 441 -2.68 -28.41 -9.68
C THR A 441 -3.67 -29.47 -9.23
N GLU A 442 -3.84 -30.49 -10.03
CA GLU A 442 -4.61 -31.68 -9.68
C GLU A 442 -3.72 -32.73 -9.02
N THR A 443 -4.24 -33.32 -7.95
CA THR A 443 -3.64 -34.48 -7.27
C THR A 443 -4.66 -35.64 -7.28
N ASP A 444 -4.26 -36.79 -6.78
CA ASP A 444 -5.19 -37.95 -6.70
C ASP A 444 -6.44 -37.64 -5.88
N SER A 445 -6.32 -36.84 -4.82
CA SER A 445 -7.42 -36.59 -3.86
C SER A 445 -7.95 -35.17 -3.84
N ALA A 446 -7.34 -34.21 -4.52
CA ALA A 446 -7.70 -32.80 -4.42
C ALA A 446 -7.26 -31.96 -5.62
N PHE A 447 -7.91 -30.82 -5.80
CA PHE A 447 -7.46 -29.69 -6.59
C PHE A 447 -6.83 -28.65 -5.68
N ARG A 448 -5.65 -28.16 -6.04
CA ARG A 448 -4.91 -27.09 -5.32
C ARG A 448 -4.83 -25.85 -6.17
N LEU A 449 -5.38 -24.75 -5.66
CA LEU A 449 -5.17 -23.43 -6.25
C LEU A 449 -4.10 -22.70 -5.44
N GLU A 450 -3.14 -22.11 -6.14
CA GLU A 450 -2.17 -21.19 -5.57
C GLU A 450 -2.39 -19.82 -6.19
N ALA A 451 -2.52 -18.80 -5.36
CA ALA A 451 -2.56 -17.40 -5.75
C ALA A 451 -1.23 -16.75 -5.37
N ARG A 452 -0.67 -16.01 -6.30
CA ARG A 452 0.60 -15.29 -6.18
C ARG A 452 0.45 -13.88 -6.72
N ARG A 453 1.40 -13.03 -6.57
CA ARG A 453 1.52 -11.61 -6.88
C ARG A 453 1.08 -10.72 -5.70
N PHE A 454 2.03 -9.88 -5.26
CA PHE A 454 1.78 -8.84 -4.28
C PHE A 454 2.27 -7.50 -4.85
N GLY A 455 1.32 -6.62 -5.18
CA GLY A 455 1.54 -5.38 -5.92
C GLY A 455 1.09 -5.48 -7.37
N HIS A 456 1.46 -4.51 -8.20
CA HIS A 456 0.97 -4.38 -9.57
C HIS A 456 1.63 -5.32 -10.59
N GLY A 457 2.78 -5.90 -10.28
CA GLY A 457 3.49 -6.83 -11.15
C GLY A 457 4.28 -6.20 -12.30
N VAL A 458 4.21 -4.89 -12.51
CA VAL A 458 4.93 -4.18 -13.57
C VAL A 458 6.39 -3.98 -13.17
N GLY A 459 7.32 -4.22 -14.09
CA GLY A 459 8.75 -3.98 -13.90
C GLY A 459 9.44 -4.99 -12.98
N MET A 460 10.30 -4.51 -12.09
CA MET A 460 11.14 -5.38 -11.26
C MET A 460 10.33 -6.01 -10.12
N SER A 461 10.39 -7.35 -10.00
CA SER A 461 9.98 -8.04 -8.78
C SER A 461 11.06 -7.93 -7.70
N GLN A 462 10.72 -7.40 -6.54
CA GLN A 462 11.66 -7.33 -5.41
C GLN A 462 12.04 -8.74 -4.91
N ARG A 463 11.10 -9.70 -4.93
CA ARG A 463 11.37 -11.10 -4.56
C ARG A 463 12.18 -11.84 -5.62
N GLY A 464 11.93 -11.60 -6.90
CA GLY A 464 12.76 -12.09 -7.99
C GLY A 464 14.20 -11.55 -7.90
N ALA A 465 14.32 -10.21 -7.72
CA ALA A 465 15.61 -9.55 -7.55
C ALA A 465 16.38 -10.02 -6.30
N GLN A 466 15.68 -10.38 -5.20
CA GLN A 466 16.30 -11.00 -4.02
C GLN A 466 16.91 -12.37 -4.34
N TRP A 467 16.18 -13.19 -5.10
CA TRP A 467 16.55 -14.59 -5.36
C TRP A 467 17.69 -14.75 -6.37
N MET A 468 17.72 -13.88 -7.40
CA MET A 468 18.73 -13.90 -8.46
C MET A 468 20.19 -13.88 -7.93
N PRO A 469 20.63 -12.92 -7.10
CA PRO A 469 21.99 -12.92 -6.59
C PRO A 469 22.20 -13.97 -5.51
N ALA A 470 21.18 -14.29 -4.69
CA ALA A 470 21.29 -15.26 -3.60
C ALA A 470 21.59 -16.67 -4.11
N MET A 471 20.92 -17.10 -5.20
CA MET A 471 20.99 -18.47 -5.70
C MET A 471 21.76 -18.60 -7.02
N TYR A 472 21.79 -17.56 -7.84
CA TYR A 472 22.30 -17.60 -9.21
C TYR A 472 23.50 -16.67 -9.43
N SER A 473 24.01 -16.01 -8.37
CA SER A 473 25.15 -15.07 -8.44
C SER A 473 24.99 -14.01 -9.52
N LYS A 474 23.76 -13.56 -9.77
CA LYS A 474 23.49 -12.47 -10.72
C LYS A 474 23.87 -11.13 -10.10
N THR A 475 24.36 -10.22 -10.94
CA THR A 475 24.60 -8.81 -10.59
C THR A 475 23.45 -7.92 -11.08
N TYR A 476 23.37 -6.73 -10.52
CA TYR A 476 22.37 -5.71 -10.89
C TYR A 476 22.55 -5.18 -12.30
#